data_298c9e4a00f1d62fbafaa8930275594b
#
_entry.id   298c9e4a00f1d62fbafaa8930275594b
#
_cell.length_a   1.000
_cell.length_b   1.000
_cell.length_c   1.000
_cell.angle_alpha   90.00
_cell.angle_beta   90.00
_cell.angle_gamma   90.00
#
_symmetry.space_group_name_H-M   'P 1'
#
loop_
_entity.id
_entity.type
_entity.pdbx_description
1 polymer ?
#
loop_
_entity_poly.entity_id
_entity_poly.type
_entity_poly.pdbx_seq_one_letter_code
_entity_poly.pdbx_strand_id
1 'polypeptide(L)'
;MRGARGWIVAAVVAIAIAGAAYLLQPRGGDSPEHSTNSDAANGASAALLFAQAMGHPVNQIGGKFDLPKQDGAMFVFSPTSQYTADDAYRTKQWVMAGGTLVYASEQGDPELDAAFGVIRLSSLDFATTYDGLPVIDGVQTVDGGGAVPLDPSTGQVSFLRTPAGYSVGFLQRLGLGTVYVLADPLVLCNGYLGRSDNGRLLADLLGTVDPAAPVAFDEYHHGLTVADFGPESWLATPWGAGVLWLLVAVFVGLLLRGRRFGPLMPRPAEVVRSDAEWSVAVGELLRRSSARNVTLGLLASAAERAVALRTGLSLQPRERFWNALWVRAPEVARDLAEVESSLGNTPLGEREVLDVARRLHEIAHPTPRTR
;
A
#
# COMPACT_ATOMS: atom_id res chain seq x y z
N MET A 1 8.17 28.66 -15.85
CA MET A 1 6.83 28.36 -16.41
C MET A 1 6.73 27.03 -17.21
N ARG A 2 7.82 26.37 -17.64
CA ARG A 2 7.78 25.07 -18.35
C ARG A 2 7.42 23.88 -17.45
N GLY A 3 7.62 23.97 -16.13
CA GLY A 3 7.32 22.87 -15.20
C GLY A 3 5.81 22.63 -14.93
N ALA A 4 5.01 23.69 -14.86
CA ALA A 4 3.57 23.57 -14.57
C ALA A 4 2.79 22.87 -15.70
N ARG A 5 3.14 23.13 -16.96
CA ARG A 5 2.50 22.48 -18.12
C ARG A 5 2.68 20.96 -18.15
N GLY A 6 3.84 20.46 -17.72
CA GLY A 6 4.09 19.01 -17.66
C GLY A 6 3.23 18.31 -16.60
N TRP A 7 2.93 18.95 -15.48
CA TRP A 7 2.05 18.42 -14.44
C TRP A 7 0.58 18.40 -14.86
N ILE A 8 0.15 19.45 -15.58
CA ILE A 8 -1.23 19.49 -16.12
C ILE A 8 -1.44 18.36 -17.13
N VAL A 9 -0.47 18.14 -18.04
CA VAL A 9 -0.56 17.03 -19.00
C VAL A 9 -0.57 15.66 -18.30
N ALA A 10 0.29 15.45 -17.30
CA ALA A 10 0.31 14.21 -16.53
C ALA A 10 -1.00 13.98 -15.78
N ALA A 11 -1.59 15.03 -15.17
CA ALA A 11 -2.88 14.95 -14.49
C ALA A 11 -4.03 14.65 -15.46
N VAL A 12 -4.05 15.27 -16.64
CA VAL A 12 -5.07 15.02 -17.67
C VAL A 12 -4.97 13.58 -18.20
N VAL A 13 -3.76 13.08 -18.46
CA VAL A 13 -3.54 11.69 -18.88
C VAL A 13 -3.99 10.71 -17.78
N ALA A 14 -3.68 11.00 -16.52
CA ALA A 14 -4.11 10.17 -15.39
C ALA A 14 -5.64 10.13 -15.25
N ILE A 15 -6.31 11.28 -15.39
CA ILE A 15 -7.78 11.37 -15.35
C ILE A 15 -8.39 10.64 -16.57
N ALA A 16 -7.78 10.75 -17.76
CA ALA A 16 -8.25 10.06 -18.94
C ALA A 16 -8.12 8.53 -18.83
N ILE A 17 -7.00 8.04 -18.25
CA ILE A 17 -6.80 6.60 -17.98
C ILE A 17 -7.79 6.11 -16.93
N ALA A 18 -8.00 6.86 -15.84
CA ALA A 18 -8.97 6.51 -14.81
C ALA A 18 -10.42 6.51 -15.37
N GLY A 19 -10.76 7.51 -16.20
CA GLY A 19 -12.04 7.56 -16.89
C GLY A 19 -12.25 6.41 -17.88
N ALA A 20 -11.21 6.07 -18.65
CA ALA A 20 -11.26 4.92 -19.56
C ALA A 20 -11.39 3.59 -18.79
N ALA A 21 -10.67 3.42 -17.69
CA ALA A 21 -10.80 2.24 -16.83
C ALA A 21 -12.21 2.14 -16.24
N TYR A 22 -12.83 3.26 -15.86
CA TYR A 22 -14.21 3.30 -15.38
C TYR A 22 -15.21 2.89 -16.46
N LEU A 23 -15.05 3.39 -17.69
CA LEU A 23 -15.95 3.11 -18.80
C LEU A 23 -15.79 1.68 -19.36
N LEU A 24 -14.57 1.12 -19.25
CA LEU A 24 -14.23 -0.23 -19.69
C LEU A 24 -14.41 -1.28 -18.60
N GLN A 25 -14.83 -0.88 -17.40
CA GLN A 25 -15.08 -1.81 -16.31
C GLN A 25 -16.13 -2.83 -16.75
N PRO A 26 -15.83 -4.14 -16.75
CA PRO A 26 -16.84 -5.16 -17.01
C PRO A 26 -17.94 -5.00 -15.96
N ARG A 27 -19.13 -4.59 -16.40
CA ARG A 27 -20.28 -4.54 -15.51
C ARG A 27 -20.68 -5.96 -15.18
N GLY A 28 -20.26 -6.47 -14.02
CA GLY A 28 -20.76 -7.70 -13.41
C GLY A 28 -20.25 -9.00 -14.02
N GLY A 29 -18.92 -9.17 -14.24
CA GLY A 29 -18.37 -10.35 -14.91
C GLY A 29 -17.66 -11.40 -14.07
N ASP A 30 -17.20 -11.10 -12.85
CA ASP A 30 -16.27 -11.99 -12.14
C ASP A 30 -16.75 -12.46 -10.75
N SER A 31 -17.92 -12.01 -10.27
CA SER A 31 -18.49 -12.54 -9.04
C SER A 31 -19.42 -13.70 -9.37
N PRO A 32 -19.42 -14.78 -8.57
CA PRO A 32 -20.36 -15.88 -8.74
C PRO A 32 -21.81 -15.38 -8.79
N GLU A 33 -22.66 -16.08 -9.51
CA GLU A 33 -24.10 -15.82 -9.48
C GLU A 33 -24.60 -15.93 -8.04
N HIS A 34 -25.56 -15.08 -7.68
CA HIS A 34 -26.17 -15.03 -6.37
C HIS A 34 -25.23 -14.65 -5.19
N SER A 35 -23.97 -14.28 -5.46
CA SER A 35 -23.04 -13.78 -4.44
C SER A 35 -23.46 -12.40 -3.91
N THR A 36 -23.28 -12.17 -2.62
CA THR A 36 -23.46 -10.85 -2.00
C THR A 36 -22.38 -9.83 -2.38
N ASN A 37 -21.32 -10.27 -3.07
CA ASN A 37 -20.32 -9.39 -3.66
C ASN A 37 -20.68 -8.94 -5.09
N SER A 38 -21.80 -9.43 -5.61
CA SER A 38 -22.26 -9.11 -6.98
C SER A 38 -23.38 -8.08 -6.98
N ASP A 39 -23.16 -6.97 -7.70
CA ASP A 39 -24.19 -5.95 -7.97
C ASP A 39 -25.00 -6.24 -9.24
N ALA A 40 -24.76 -7.38 -9.90
CA ALA A 40 -25.55 -7.81 -11.04
C ALA A 40 -27.00 -8.10 -10.64
N ALA A 41 -27.91 -8.16 -11.62
CA ALA A 41 -29.33 -8.39 -11.34
C ALA A 41 -29.60 -9.73 -10.62
N ASN A 42 -28.77 -10.74 -10.87
CA ASN A 42 -28.79 -12.04 -10.20
C ASN A 42 -27.85 -12.13 -8.99
N GLY A 43 -27.19 -11.04 -8.59
CA GLY A 43 -26.40 -10.96 -7.36
C GLY A 43 -27.27 -10.69 -6.13
N ALA A 44 -26.71 -10.82 -4.94
CA ALA A 44 -27.40 -10.69 -3.66
C ALA A 44 -26.88 -9.54 -2.78
N SER A 45 -26.10 -8.58 -3.33
CA SER A 45 -25.57 -7.44 -2.55
C SER A 45 -26.70 -6.60 -1.93
N ALA A 46 -27.83 -6.45 -2.62
CA ALA A 46 -28.98 -5.72 -2.06
C ALA A 46 -29.60 -6.41 -0.85
N ALA A 47 -29.64 -7.75 -0.81
CA ALA A 47 -30.14 -8.49 0.36
C ALA A 47 -29.24 -8.28 1.58
N LEU A 48 -27.92 -8.26 1.38
CA LEU A 48 -26.96 -7.94 2.43
C LEU A 48 -27.16 -6.52 2.97
N LEU A 49 -27.21 -5.52 2.07
CA LEU A 49 -27.42 -4.11 2.44
C LEU A 49 -28.78 -3.90 3.13
N PHE A 50 -29.81 -4.63 2.71
CA PHE A 50 -31.13 -4.58 3.31
C PHE A 50 -31.11 -5.11 4.75
N ALA A 51 -30.44 -6.22 5.02
CA ALA A 51 -30.25 -6.75 6.37
C ALA A 51 -29.48 -5.76 7.27
N GLN A 52 -28.44 -5.09 6.74
CA GLN A 52 -27.76 -4.01 7.45
C GLN A 52 -28.68 -2.83 7.76
N ALA A 53 -29.50 -2.42 6.80
CA ALA A 53 -30.46 -1.33 6.97
C ALA A 53 -31.55 -1.65 8.01
N MET A 54 -31.92 -2.92 8.18
CA MET A 54 -32.81 -3.39 9.25
C MET A 54 -32.15 -3.44 10.64
N GLY A 55 -30.84 -3.19 10.74
CA GLY A 55 -30.09 -3.10 11.98
C GLY A 55 -29.37 -4.37 12.41
N HIS A 56 -29.40 -5.44 11.61
CA HIS A 56 -28.69 -6.66 11.92
C HIS A 56 -27.16 -6.50 11.76
N PRO A 57 -26.35 -7.08 12.66
CA PRO A 57 -24.94 -7.31 12.41
C PRO A 57 -24.78 -8.33 11.26
N VAL A 58 -24.24 -7.90 10.11
CA VAL A 58 -24.11 -8.73 8.92
C VAL A 58 -22.67 -9.18 8.74
N ASN A 59 -22.45 -10.45 8.39
CA ASN A 59 -21.16 -10.96 7.98
C ASN A 59 -21.29 -11.88 6.76
N GLN A 60 -20.19 -12.04 6.03
CA GLN A 60 -20.05 -12.99 4.94
C GLN A 60 -19.15 -14.13 5.40
N ILE A 61 -19.60 -15.38 5.22
CA ILE A 61 -18.81 -16.57 5.53
C ILE A 61 -17.92 -16.86 4.33
N GLY A 62 -16.62 -16.66 4.48
CA GLY A 62 -15.65 -16.88 3.40
C GLY A 62 -14.33 -17.44 3.93
N GLY A 63 -13.60 -18.14 3.08
CA GLY A 63 -12.29 -18.76 3.39
C GLY A 63 -12.33 -19.96 4.33
N LYS A 64 -13.24 -19.98 5.28
CA LYS A 64 -13.54 -21.10 6.16
C LYS A 64 -15.03 -21.11 6.46
N PHE A 65 -15.63 -22.27 6.45
CA PHE A 65 -17.05 -22.42 6.78
C PHE A 65 -17.25 -22.40 8.31
N ASP A 66 -17.59 -21.21 8.83
CA ASP A 66 -17.90 -20.98 10.24
C ASP A 66 -19.36 -20.50 10.38
N LEU A 67 -20.16 -21.30 11.06
CA LEU A 67 -21.58 -21.00 11.29
C LEU A 67 -21.75 -19.77 12.21
N PRO A 68 -22.79 -18.95 12.02
CA PRO A 68 -23.10 -17.82 12.89
C PRO A 68 -23.52 -18.33 14.30
N LYS A 69 -23.72 -17.39 15.23
CA LYS A 69 -24.27 -17.72 16.56
C LYS A 69 -25.63 -18.40 16.41
N GLN A 70 -26.02 -19.19 17.43
CA GLN A 70 -27.22 -20.04 17.42
C GLN A 70 -28.54 -19.27 17.27
N ASP A 71 -28.59 -18.01 17.68
CA ASP A 71 -29.74 -17.11 17.56
C ASP A 71 -29.80 -16.32 16.24
N GLY A 72 -28.85 -16.53 15.36
CA GLY A 72 -28.71 -15.81 14.09
C GLY A 72 -29.46 -16.42 12.92
N ALA A 73 -29.39 -15.75 11.78
CA ALA A 73 -29.84 -16.25 10.50
C ALA A 73 -28.66 -16.52 9.56
N MET A 74 -28.78 -17.52 8.69
CA MET A 74 -27.82 -17.78 7.63
C MET A 74 -28.58 -17.90 6.28
N PHE A 75 -28.14 -17.13 5.30
CA PHE A 75 -28.63 -17.18 3.94
C PHE A 75 -27.63 -17.97 3.06
N VAL A 76 -28.15 -18.94 2.34
CA VAL A 76 -27.40 -19.75 1.37
C VAL A 76 -28.10 -19.58 0.03
N PHE A 77 -27.42 -18.95 -0.94
CA PHE A 77 -27.92 -18.72 -2.28
C PHE A 77 -27.17 -19.62 -3.26
N SER A 78 -27.86 -20.54 -3.92
CA SER A 78 -27.35 -21.38 -5.03
C SER A 78 -25.85 -21.67 -4.96
N PRO A 79 -25.39 -22.48 -3.99
CA PRO A 79 -23.96 -22.74 -3.80
C PRO A 79 -23.35 -23.31 -5.10
N THR A 80 -22.23 -22.75 -5.53
CA THR A 80 -21.50 -23.19 -6.74
C THR A 80 -20.53 -24.33 -6.43
N SER A 81 -20.05 -24.44 -5.19
CA SER A 81 -19.34 -25.59 -4.67
C SER A 81 -20.26 -26.36 -3.71
N GLN A 82 -20.30 -27.67 -3.86
CA GLN A 82 -21.17 -28.50 -3.04
C GLN A 82 -20.79 -28.47 -1.56
N TYR A 83 -21.79 -28.51 -0.69
CA TYR A 83 -21.61 -28.78 0.72
C TYR A 83 -20.99 -30.16 0.92
N THR A 84 -20.11 -30.30 1.89
CA THR A 84 -19.71 -31.63 2.35
C THR A 84 -20.79 -32.19 3.29
N ALA A 85 -20.81 -33.51 3.46
CA ALA A 85 -21.72 -34.15 4.42
C ALA A 85 -21.52 -33.61 5.84
N ASP A 86 -20.29 -33.24 6.23
CA ASP A 86 -19.99 -32.63 7.53
C ASP A 86 -20.54 -31.20 7.63
N ASP A 87 -20.38 -30.38 6.59
CA ASP A 87 -20.92 -29.01 6.60
C ASP A 87 -22.44 -29.01 6.66
N ALA A 88 -23.09 -29.87 5.88
CA ALA A 88 -24.56 -30.03 5.92
C ALA A 88 -25.04 -30.56 7.30
N TYR A 89 -24.32 -31.51 7.89
CA TYR A 89 -24.62 -32.02 9.22
C TYR A 89 -24.45 -30.91 10.29
N ARG A 90 -23.36 -30.17 10.26
CA ARG A 90 -23.11 -29.04 11.18
C ARG A 90 -24.18 -27.96 11.05
N THR A 91 -24.56 -27.61 9.81
CA THR A 91 -25.65 -26.69 9.51
C THR A 91 -26.97 -27.16 10.11
N LYS A 92 -27.30 -28.44 9.94
CA LYS A 92 -28.50 -29.04 10.55
C LYS A 92 -28.48 -28.97 12.08
N GLN A 93 -27.36 -29.29 12.72
CA GLN A 93 -27.22 -29.20 14.19
C GLN A 93 -27.36 -27.75 14.67
N TRP A 94 -26.79 -26.80 13.94
CA TRP A 94 -26.93 -25.37 14.24
C TRP A 94 -28.40 -24.91 14.18
N VAL A 95 -29.11 -25.32 13.11
CA VAL A 95 -30.57 -25.05 13.03
C VAL A 95 -31.33 -25.71 14.22
N MET A 96 -31.04 -26.97 14.49
CA MET A 96 -31.71 -27.68 15.63
C MET A 96 -31.49 -26.97 16.97
N ALA A 97 -30.37 -26.27 17.14
CA ALA A 97 -30.03 -25.52 18.32
C ALA A 97 -30.65 -24.10 18.36
N GLY A 98 -31.38 -23.66 17.34
CA GLY A 98 -32.10 -22.38 17.31
C GLY A 98 -31.82 -21.46 16.15
N GLY A 99 -30.86 -21.82 15.25
CA GLY A 99 -30.52 -21.04 14.06
C GLY A 99 -31.66 -20.99 13.04
N THR A 100 -31.71 -19.91 12.29
CA THR A 100 -32.63 -19.75 11.14
C THR A 100 -31.87 -19.88 9.84
N LEU A 101 -32.18 -20.87 9.01
CA LEU A 101 -31.61 -21.06 7.70
C LEU A 101 -32.56 -20.60 6.61
N VAL A 102 -32.09 -19.74 5.70
CA VAL A 102 -32.77 -19.41 4.44
C VAL A 102 -31.95 -20.03 3.31
N TYR A 103 -32.44 -21.12 2.76
CA TYR A 103 -31.79 -21.85 1.69
C TYR A 103 -32.54 -21.64 0.37
N ALA A 104 -31.98 -20.82 -0.49
CA ALA A 104 -32.55 -20.45 -1.79
C ALA A 104 -31.68 -21.00 -2.92
N SER A 105 -32.18 -21.96 -3.70
CA SER A 105 -31.39 -22.58 -4.76
C SER A 105 -32.27 -23.16 -5.85
N GLU A 106 -31.91 -22.86 -7.12
CA GLU A 106 -32.60 -23.37 -8.31
C GLU A 106 -32.39 -24.88 -8.52
N GLN A 107 -31.13 -25.30 -8.39
CA GLN A 107 -30.75 -26.69 -8.66
C GLN A 107 -30.65 -27.53 -7.39
N GLY A 108 -30.57 -26.87 -6.25
CA GLY A 108 -30.30 -27.52 -4.97
C GLY A 108 -28.85 -27.91 -4.75
N ASP A 109 -28.57 -28.29 -3.53
CA ASP A 109 -27.33 -28.93 -3.13
C ASP A 109 -27.64 -30.32 -2.57
N PRO A 110 -27.02 -31.41 -3.07
CA PRO A 110 -27.40 -32.76 -2.69
C PRO A 110 -27.31 -33.04 -1.18
N GLU A 111 -26.29 -32.49 -0.50
CA GLU A 111 -26.08 -32.73 0.93
C GLU A 111 -27.08 -31.90 1.79
N LEU A 112 -27.34 -30.63 1.42
CA LEU A 112 -28.36 -29.82 2.08
C LEU A 112 -29.77 -30.36 1.81
N ASP A 113 -30.08 -30.73 0.57
CA ASP A 113 -31.37 -31.31 0.22
C ASP A 113 -31.62 -32.59 1.04
N ALA A 114 -30.61 -33.47 1.14
CA ALA A 114 -30.70 -34.67 1.97
C ALA A 114 -30.80 -34.36 3.49
N ALA A 115 -30.05 -33.37 3.98
CA ALA A 115 -30.04 -33.01 5.38
C ALA A 115 -31.40 -32.46 5.83
N PHE A 116 -32.08 -31.66 5.00
CA PHE A 116 -33.35 -31.01 5.30
C PHE A 116 -34.58 -31.66 4.66
N GLY A 117 -34.39 -32.79 3.97
CA GLY A 117 -35.47 -33.53 3.33
C GLY A 117 -36.17 -32.76 2.23
N VAL A 118 -35.41 -31.98 1.45
CA VAL A 118 -35.93 -31.21 0.31
C VAL A 118 -36.09 -32.17 -0.86
N ILE A 119 -37.29 -32.24 -1.40
CA ILE A 119 -37.61 -33.04 -2.61
C ILE A 119 -37.94 -32.07 -3.71
N ARG A 120 -37.22 -32.13 -4.83
CA ARG A 120 -37.43 -31.33 -6.04
C ARG A 120 -38.11 -32.17 -7.08
N LEU A 121 -39.14 -31.59 -7.73
CA LEU A 121 -39.78 -32.25 -8.83
C LEU A 121 -38.89 -32.28 -10.07
N SER A 122 -39.15 -33.22 -10.97
CA SER A 122 -38.30 -33.39 -12.18
C SER A 122 -38.64 -32.44 -13.33
N SER A 123 -39.66 -31.58 -13.19
CA SER A 123 -40.14 -30.66 -14.23
C SER A 123 -40.00 -29.22 -13.79
N LEU A 124 -39.48 -28.35 -14.67
CA LEU A 124 -39.51 -26.91 -14.51
C LEU A 124 -40.96 -26.39 -14.61
N ASP A 125 -41.35 -25.51 -13.70
CA ASP A 125 -42.48 -24.63 -13.88
C ASP A 125 -41.96 -23.27 -14.35
N PHE A 126 -42.38 -22.85 -15.53
CA PHE A 126 -41.98 -21.57 -16.13
C PHE A 126 -42.75 -20.37 -15.56
N ALA A 127 -43.56 -20.56 -14.53
CA ALA A 127 -44.16 -19.44 -13.82
C ALA A 127 -43.04 -18.58 -13.20
N THR A 128 -43.12 -17.28 -13.47
CA THR A 128 -42.20 -16.28 -12.92
C THR A 128 -42.83 -15.44 -11.82
N THR A 129 -44.06 -15.73 -11.49
CA THR A 129 -44.82 -15.07 -10.41
C THR A 129 -45.38 -16.15 -9.49
N TYR A 130 -45.24 -15.93 -8.19
CA TYR A 130 -45.63 -16.89 -7.18
C TYR A 130 -46.60 -16.24 -6.19
N ASP A 131 -47.58 -16.97 -5.79
CA ASP A 131 -48.61 -16.54 -4.82
C ASP A 131 -48.11 -16.79 -3.40
N GLY A 132 -48.16 -15.76 -2.56
CA GLY A 132 -47.88 -15.85 -1.13
C GLY A 132 -49.03 -16.53 -0.39
N LEU A 133 -48.72 -17.38 0.60
CA LEU A 133 -49.73 -18.05 1.41
C LEU A 133 -49.75 -17.42 2.83
N PRO A 134 -50.88 -17.53 3.56
CA PRO A 134 -51.08 -16.88 4.84
C PRO A 134 -50.06 -17.24 5.94
N VAL A 135 -49.12 -18.10 5.68
CA VAL A 135 -48.01 -18.47 6.58
C VAL A 135 -46.99 -17.34 6.70
N ILE A 136 -46.89 -16.50 5.65
CA ILE A 136 -46.08 -15.28 5.64
C ILE A 136 -47.03 -14.09 5.55
N ASP A 137 -47.00 -13.19 6.52
CA ASP A 137 -47.94 -12.09 6.63
C ASP A 137 -47.64 -10.98 5.61
N GLY A 138 -48.66 -10.54 4.92
CA GLY A 138 -48.61 -9.39 4.01
C GLY A 138 -47.87 -9.60 2.67
N VAL A 139 -47.38 -10.81 2.39
CA VAL A 139 -46.83 -11.19 1.07
C VAL A 139 -47.94 -11.80 0.24
N GLN A 140 -48.35 -11.13 -0.82
CA GLN A 140 -49.39 -11.63 -1.75
C GLN A 140 -48.78 -12.26 -2.99
N THR A 141 -47.83 -11.56 -3.59
CA THR A 141 -47.24 -11.98 -4.86
C THR A 141 -45.75 -11.65 -4.88
N VAL A 142 -44.93 -12.57 -5.31
CA VAL A 142 -43.50 -12.35 -5.55
C VAL A 142 -43.11 -12.69 -6.97
N ASP A 143 -42.15 -11.98 -7.52
CA ASP A 143 -41.63 -12.20 -8.88
C ASP A 143 -40.27 -12.93 -8.82
N GLY A 144 -40.13 -13.92 -9.67
CA GLY A 144 -38.88 -14.71 -9.80
C GLY A 144 -38.51 -14.95 -11.27
N GLY A 145 -37.63 -15.93 -11.50
CA GLY A 145 -37.13 -16.31 -12.82
C GLY A 145 -37.66 -17.63 -13.37
N GLY A 146 -38.43 -18.35 -12.56
CA GLY A 146 -38.86 -19.71 -12.84
C GLY A 146 -38.08 -20.72 -11.96
N ALA A 147 -38.75 -21.77 -11.55
CA ALA A 147 -38.17 -22.70 -10.57
C ALA A 147 -38.54 -24.17 -10.89
N VAL A 148 -37.68 -25.05 -10.40
CA VAL A 148 -38.05 -26.47 -10.23
C VAL A 148 -38.89 -26.56 -8.95
N PRO A 149 -40.21 -26.93 -9.05
CA PRO A 149 -41.05 -26.99 -7.89
C PRO A 149 -40.60 -27.99 -6.85
N LEU A 150 -41.01 -27.73 -5.59
CA LEU A 150 -40.72 -28.57 -4.46
C LEU A 150 -41.93 -29.47 -4.15
N ASP A 151 -41.65 -30.65 -3.57
CA ASP A 151 -42.67 -31.56 -3.03
C ASP A 151 -42.56 -31.60 -1.50
N PRO A 152 -43.27 -30.72 -0.78
CA PRO A 152 -43.17 -30.64 0.66
C PRO A 152 -43.68 -31.89 1.35
N SER A 153 -42.87 -32.48 2.21
CA SER A 153 -43.18 -33.63 3.03
C SER A 153 -43.90 -33.22 4.33
N THR A 154 -44.30 -34.24 5.11
CA THR A 154 -44.96 -34.01 6.44
C THR A 154 -44.09 -33.14 7.33
N GLY A 155 -44.67 -32.04 7.84
CA GLY A 155 -43.98 -31.06 8.69
C GLY A 155 -43.36 -29.88 7.91
N GLN A 156 -43.40 -29.92 6.61
CA GLN A 156 -43.02 -28.81 5.71
C GLN A 156 -44.31 -28.06 5.30
N VAL A 157 -44.32 -26.76 5.46
CA VAL A 157 -45.49 -25.91 5.17
C VAL A 157 -45.14 -24.95 4.05
N SER A 158 -45.82 -25.06 2.91
CA SER A 158 -45.62 -24.14 1.79
C SER A 158 -45.99 -22.71 2.20
N PHE A 159 -45.16 -21.75 1.80
CA PHE A 159 -45.47 -20.33 1.94
C PHE A 159 -45.50 -19.58 0.60
N LEU A 160 -44.93 -20.18 -0.49
CA LEU A 160 -45.05 -19.69 -1.85
C LEU A 160 -45.48 -20.83 -2.78
N ARG A 161 -46.36 -20.51 -3.74
CA ARG A 161 -46.81 -21.45 -4.76
C ARG A 161 -46.89 -20.80 -6.14
N THR A 162 -46.68 -21.58 -7.17
CA THR A 162 -47.00 -21.15 -8.53
C THR A 162 -48.52 -21.04 -8.70
N PRO A 163 -49.01 -20.29 -9.72
CA PRO A 163 -50.45 -20.25 -10.06
C PRO A 163 -51.02 -21.63 -10.35
N ALA A 164 -50.22 -22.59 -10.78
CA ALA A 164 -50.60 -23.98 -10.99
C ALA A 164 -50.71 -24.78 -9.68
N GLY A 165 -50.35 -24.18 -8.53
CA GLY A 165 -50.48 -24.79 -7.21
C GLY A 165 -49.22 -25.54 -6.73
N TYR A 166 -48.14 -25.59 -7.49
CA TYR A 166 -46.88 -26.22 -7.07
C TYR A 166 -46.15 -25.37 -6.03
N SER A 167 -45.57 -26.00 -5.03
CA SER A 167 -44.77 -25.31 -4.03
C SER A 167 -43.45 -24.84 -4.63
N VAL A 168 -43.06 -23.59 -4.42
CA VAL A 168 -41.77 -23.02 -4.75
C VAL A 168 -41.02 -22.48 -3.51
N GLY A 169 -41.69 -22.54 -2.35
CA GLY A 169 -41.10 -22.21 -1.08
C GLY A 169 -41.85 -22.90 0.06
N PHE A 170 -41.12 -23.48 1.00
CA PHE A 170 -41.67 -24.02 2.24
C PHE A 170 -40.81 -23.66 3.44
N LEU A 171 -41.44 -23.66 4.59
CA LEU A 171 -40.76 -23.59 5.87
C LEU A 171 -40.90 -24.90 6.64
N GLN A 172 -39.92 -25.21 7.48
CA GLN A 172 -39.91 -26.34 8.38
C GLN A 172 -39.31 -25.93 9.74
N ARG A 173 -39.97 -26.29 10.81
CA ARG A 173 -39.39 -26.20 12.16
C ARG A 173 -38.57 -27.45 12.43
N LEU A 174 -37.32 -27.26 12.87
CA LEU A 174 -36.40 -28.33 13.17
C LEU A 174 -35.71 -28.06 14.53
N GLY A 175 -36.09 -28.82 15.55
CA GLY A 175 -35.64 -28.54 16.90
C GLY A 175 -36.14 -27.18 17.40
N LEU A 176 -35.22 -26.29 17.76
CA LEU A 176 -35.54 -24.92 18.21
C LEU A 176 -35.51 -23.90 17.05
N GLY A 177 -34.95 -24.26 15.90
CA GLY A 177 -34.78 -23.37 14.76
C GLY A 177 -35.77 -23.59 13.62
N THR A 178 -35.58 -22.86 12.56
CA THR A 178 -36.43 -22.86 11.36
C THR A 178 -35.59 -22.90 10.09
N VAL A 179 -36.07 -23.63 9.10
CA VAL A 179 -35.52 -23.65 7.75
C VAL A 179 -36.56 -23.10 6.79
N TYR A 180 -36.17 -22.13 6.01
CA TYR A 180 -36.92 -21.64 4.84
C TYR A 180 -36.21 -22.12 3.60
N VAL A 181 -36.91 -22.83 2.75
CA VAL A 181 -36.41 -23.32 1.46
C VAL A 181 -37.13 -22.57 0.35
N LEU A 182 -36.37 -22.01 -0.57
CA LEU A 182 -36.84 -21.33 -1.78
C LEU A 182 -36.24 -22.01 -3.01
N ALA A 183 -37.10 -22.39 -3.97
CA ALA A 183 -36.65 -22.99 -5.23
C ALA A 183 -36.15 -21.94 -6.24
N ASP A 184 -36.41 -20.67 -5.99
CA ASP A 184 -36.02 -19.58 -6.87
C ASP A 184 -35.25 -18.49 -6.07
N PRO A 185 -33.92 -18.49 -6.11
CA PRO A 185 -33.10 -17.48 -5.41
C PRO A 185 -33.26 -16.07 -5.96
N LEU A 186 -33.68 -15.92 -7.24
CA LEU A 186 -33.85 -14.61 -7.88
C LEU A 186 -34.86 -13.73 -7.15
N VAL A 187 -35.85 -14.34 -6.49
CA VAL A 187 -36.81 -13.60 -5.64
C VAL A 187 -36.13 -12.66 -4.64
N LEU A 188 -34.95 -13.05 -4.13
CA LEU A 188 -34.17 -12.27 -3.15
C LEU A 188 -32.99 -11.55 -3.74
N CYS A 189 -32.79 -11.61 -5.07
CA CYS A 189 -31.66 -11.00 -5.77
C CYS A 189 -31.92 -9.54 -6.17
N ASN A 190 -30.83 -8.81 -6.47
CA ASN A 190 -30.81 -7.37 -6.74
C ASN A 190 -31.84 -6.92 -7.78
N GLY A 191 -31.96 -7.63 -8.90
CA GLY A 191 -32.87 -7.26 -10.01
C GLY A 191 -34.33 -7.52 -9.71
N TYR A 192 -34.66 -8.23 -8.65
CA TYR A 192 -35.99 -8.68 -8.29
C TYR A 192 -36.50 -8.11 -6.96
N LEU A 193 -35.62 -7.73 -6.06
CA LEU A 193 -35.98 -7.32 -4.70
C LEU A 193 -36.96 -6.14 -4.65
N GLY A 194 -36.94 -5.27 -5.66
CA GLY A 194 -37.87 -4.14 -5.78
C GLY A 194 -39.18 -4.47 -6.54
N ARG A 195 -39.41 -5.73 -6.93
CA ARG A 195 -40.61 -6.14 -7.65
C ARG A 195 -41.64 -6.71 -6.67
N SER A 196 -42.93 -6.52 -6.99
CA SER A 196 -44.04 -7.07 -6.20
C SER A 196 -43.77 -7.00 -4.67
N ASP A 197 -43.96 -8.09 -3.94
CA ASP A 197 -43.73 -8.16 -2.50
C ASP A 197 -42.37 -8.81 -2.14
N ASN A 198 -41.40 -8.88 -3.06
CA ASN A 198 -40.11 -9.54 -2.82
C ASN A 198 -39.34 -8.91 -1.66
N GLY A 199 -39.27 -7.57 -1.60
CA GLY A 199 -38.64 -6.86 -0.48
C GLY A 199 -39.35 -7.09 0.83
N ARG A 200 -40.69 -7.24 0.82
CA ARG A 200 -41.48 -7.59 1.98
C ARG A 200 -41.17 -9.01 2.47
N LEU A 201 -41.07 -9.97 1.54
CA LEU A 201 -40.66 -11.33 1.84
C LEU A 201 -39.30 -11.36 2.55
N LEU A 202 -38.30 -10.62 2.01
CA LEU A 202 -36.99 -10.55 2.66
C LEU A 202 -37.08 -9.92 4.06
N ALA A 203 -37.88 -8.86 4.23
CA ALA A 203 -38.10 -8.25 5.53
C ALA A 203 -38.72 -9.22 6.54
N ASP A 204 -39.70 -10.02 6.10
CA ASP A 204 -40.35 -11.02 6.96
C ASP A 204 -39.38 -12.15 7.32
N LEU A 205 -38.55 -12.63 6.38
CA LEU A 205 -37.53 -13.62 6.66
C LEU A 205 -36.48 -13.11 7.68
N LEU A 206 -36.03 -11.88 7.54
CA LEU A 206 -35.11 -11.23 8.49
C LEU A 206 -35.79 -10.96 9.84
N GLY A 207 -37.05 -10.56 9.82
CA GLY A 207 -37.85 -10.31 11.04
C GLY A 207 -38.12 -11.55 11.92
N THR A 208 -37.76 -12.76 11.45
CA THR A 208 -37.86 -14.00 12.23
C THR A 208 -36.78 -14.13 13.31
N VAL A 209 -35.70 -13.34 13.22
CA VAL A 209 -34.61 -13.28 14.21
C VAL A 209 -34.58 -11.92 14.89
N ASP A 210 -34.01 -11.88 16.09
CA ASP A 210 -33.85 -10.62 16.83
C ASP A 210 -33.00 -9.63 16.02
N PRO A 211 -33.35 -8.32 15.94
CA PRO A 211 -32.52 -7.33 15.23
C PRO A 211 -31.06 -7.26 15.69
N ALA A 212 -30.76 -7.65 16.94
CA ALA A 212 -29.39 -7.74 17.45
C ALA A 212 -28.70 -9.05 17.08
N ALA A 213 -29.41 -10.03 16.53
CA ALA A 213 -28.85 -11.31 16.14
C ALA A 213 -28.10 -11.16 14.79
N PRO A 214 -26.97 -11.88 14.61
CA PRO A 214 -26.18 -11.80 13.39
C PRO A 214 -26.89 -12.46 12.21
N VAL A 215 -26.79 -11.83 11.05
CA VAL A 215 -27.20 -12.38 9.76
C VAL A 215 -25.94 -12.70 8.97
N ALA A 216 -25.75 -13.95 8.57
CA ALA A 216 -24.64 -14.40 7.80
C ALA A 216 -25.05 -14.78 6.37
N PHE A 217 -24.19 -14.51 5.41
CA PHE A 217 -24.34 -14.95 4.03
C PHE A 217 -23.23 -15.93 3.69
N ASP A 218 -23.57 -17.08 3.14
CA ASP A 218 -22.61 -18.12 2.78
C ASP A 218 -21.95 -17.80 1.44
N GLU A 219 -20.75 -17.27 1.51
CA GLU A 219 -19.90 -17.03 0.35
C GLU A 219 -18.79 -18.08 0.24
N TYR A 220 -18.61 -18.92 1.27
CA TYR A 220 -17.65 -20.01 1.23
C TYR A 220 -17.96 -21.00 0.11
N HIS A 221 -19.24 -21.37 -0.03
CA HIS A 221 -19.68 -22.26 -1.10
C HIS A 221 -19.87 -21.57 -2.46
N HIS A 222 -19.61 -20.28 -2.55
CA HIS A 222 -19.36 -19.58 -3.81
C HIS A 222 -17.89 -19.58 -4.24
N GLY A 223 -17.03 -20.28 -3.50
CA GLY A 223 -15.59 -20.38 -3.79
C GLY A 223 -14.80 -19.13 -3.41
N LEU A 224 -15.40 -18.21 -2.64
CA LEU A 224 -14.73 -17.00 -2.21
C LEU A 224 -13.80 -17.29 -1.02
N THR A 225 -12.58 -16.81 -1.13
CA THR A 225 -11.52 -16.98 -0.14
C THR A 225 -11.40 -15.76 0.77
N VAL A 226 -10.65 -15.87 1.87
CA VAL A 226 -10.36 -14.71 2.75
C VAL A 226 -9.76 -13.54 1.98
N ALA A 227 -9.00 -13.82 0.92
CA ALA A 227 -8.40 -12.79 0.07
C ALA A 227 -9.46 -11.95 -0.68
N ASP A 228 -10.62 -12.54 -0.98
CA ASP A 228 -11.71 -11.85 -1.70
C ASP A 228 -12.43 -10.81 -0.82
N PHE A 229 -12.29 -10.91 0.51
CA PHE A 229 -12.84 -9.96 1.48
C PHE A 229 -11.79 -9.02 2.07
N GLY A 230 -10.50 -9.26 1.76
CA GLY A 230 -9.39 -8.47 2.28
C GLY A 230 -9.16 -7.15 1.51
N PRO A 231 -8.36 -6.23 2.06
CA PRO A 231 -7.96 -5.01 1.32
C PRO A 231 -7.22 -5.33 0.02
N GLU A 232 -6.71 -6.55 -0.12
CA GLU A 232 -6.03 -7.05 -1.32
C GLU A 232 -7.00 -7.27 -2.49
N SER A 233 -8.27 -7.60 -2.21
CA SER A 233 -9.31 -7.73 -3.23
C SER A 233 -9.54 -6.43 -3.99
N TRP A 234 -9.38 -5.27 -3.32
CA TRP A 234 -9.45 -3.97 -3.98
C TRP A 234 -8.35 -3.81 -5.05
N LEU A 235 -7.14 -4.35 -4.81
CA LEU A 235 -6.04 -4.33 -5.80
C LEU A 235 -6.34 -5.19 -7.02
N ALA A 236 -7.13 -6.25 -6.87
CA ALA A 236 -7.58 -7.08 -7.98
C ALA A 236 -8.67 -6.40 -8.82
N THR A 237 -9.33 -5.36 -8.30
CA THR A 237 -10.32 -4.60 -9.06
C THR A 237 -9.64 -3.75 -10.15
N PRO A 238 -10.34 -3.46 -11.28
CA PRO A 238 -9.82 -2.54 -12.30
C PRO A 238 -9.42 -1.17 -11.73
N TRP A 239 -10.11 -0.70 -10.69
CA TRP A 239 -9.82 0.53 -9.98
C TRP A 239 -8.52 0.44 -9.16
N GLY A 240 -8.36 -0.60 -8.38
CA GLY A 240 -7.15 -0.84 -7.59
C GLY A 240 -5.92 -0.99 -8.50
N ALA A 241 -6.05 -1.77 -9.56
CA ALA A 241 -5.02 -1.90 -10.59
C ALA A 241 -4.71 -0.55 -11.25
N GLY A 242 -5.74 0.23 -11.61
CA GLY A 242 -5.58 1.56 -12.21
C GLY A 242 -4.83 2.53 -11.30
N VAL A 243 -5.17 2.58 -10.01
CA VAL A 243 -4.46 3.41 -9.01
C VAL A 243 -3.02 2.94 -8.82
N LEU A 244 -2.78 1.63 -8.75
CA LEU A 244 -1.43 1.08 -8.64
C LEU A 244 -0.57 1.48 -9.85
N TRP A 245 -1.09 1.31 -11.07
CA TRP A 245 -0.39 1.72 -12.29
C TRP A 245 -0.16 3.22 -12.36
N LEU A 246 -1.12 4.03 -11.89
CA LEU A 246 -0.94 5.48 -11.78
C LEU A 246 0.22 5.83 -10.83
N LEU A 247 0.28 5.20 -9.66
CA LEU A 247 1.37 5.39 -8.70
C LEU A 247 2.73 4.99 -9.31
N VAL A 248 2.79 3.85 -10.02
CA VAL A 248 3.99 3.41 -10.73
C VAL A 248 4.39 4.42 -11.81
N ALA A 249 3.45 4.90 -12.61
CA ALA A 249 3.72 5.90 -13.65
C ALA A 249 4.23 7.23 -13.07
N VAL A 250 3.64 7.70 -11.97
CA VAL A 250 4.09 8.90 -11.25
C VAL A 250 5.49 8.69 -10.68
N PHE A 251 5.74 7.53 -10.06
CA PHE A 251 7.04 7.19 -9.50
C PHE A 251 8.13 7.15 -10.58
N VAL A 252 7.88 6.45 -11.69
CA VAL A 252 8.80 6.41 -12.83
C VAL A 252 9.00 7.80 -13.43
N GLY A 253 7.95 8.59 -13.58
CA GLY A 253 8.03 9.98 -14.05
C GLY A 253 8.92 10.86 -13.15
N LEU A 254 8.84 10.68 -11.83
CA LEU A 254 9.69 11.38 -10.86
C LEU A 254 11.14 10.91 -10.94
N LEU A 255 11.39 9.61 -11.11
CA LEU A 255 12.73 9.05 -11.32
C LEU A 255 13.38 9.60 -12.60
N LEU A 256 12.66 9.54 -13.73
CA LEU A 256 13.15 10.04 -15.02
C LEU A 256 13.44 11.55 -14.99
N ARG A 257 12.75 12.30 -14.14
CA ARG A 257 12.96 13.74 -13.96
C ARG A 257 14.15 14.07 -13.05
N GLY A 258 14.83 13.06 -12.52
CA GLY A 258 16.01 13.23 -11.65
C GLY A 258 15.74 13.99 -10.36
N ARG A 259 14.47 14.08 -9.92
CA ARG A 259 14.13 14.70 -8.64
C ARG A 259 14.46 13.74 -7.51
N ARG A 260 15.36 14.15 -6.65
CA ARG A 260 15.67 13.44 -5.41
C ARG A 260 14.44 13.45 -4.50
N PHE A 261 14.06 12.26 -4.01
CA PHE A 261 13.12 12.14 -2.89
C PHE A 261 13.86 12.56 -1.61
N GLY A 262 13.42 13.64 -1.00
CA GLY A 262 13.96 14.12 0.27
C GLY A 262 14.17 15.64 0.29
N PRO A 263 14.29 16.22 1.48
CA PRO A 263 14.65 17.62 1.62
C PRO A 263 16.01 17.86 0.96
N LEU A 264 16.14 18.95 0.23
CA LEU A 264 17.43 19.43 -0.26
C LEU A 264 18.31 19.64 0.97
N MET A 265 19.20 18.70 1.27
CA MET A 265 20.29 19.03 2.17
C MET A 265 21.11 20.12 1.46
N PRO A 266 21.20 21.33 2.02
CA PRO A 266 22.11 22.32 1.51
C PRO A 266 23.48 21.66 1.47
N ARG A 267 24.10 21.55 0.29
CA ARG A 267 25.53 21.25 0.23
C ARG A 267 26.18 22.24 1.18
N PRO A 268 26.94 21.80 2.20
CA PRO A 268 27.80 22.73 2.90
C PRO A 268 28.54 23.48 1.82
N ALA A 269 28.40 24.83 1.80
CA ALA A 269 29.20 25.65 0.92
C ALA A 269 30.62 25.09 1.02
N GLU A 270 31.23 24.74 -0.10
CA GLU A 270 32.64 24.37 -0.12
C GLU A 270 33.33 25.54 0.60
N VAL A 271 33.64 25.30 1.86
CA VAL A 271 34.43 26.24 2.63
C VAL A 271 35.77 26.18 1.91
N VAL A 272 35.97 27.09 0.98
CA VAL A 272 37.30 27.35 0.42
C VAL A 272 38.11 27.71 1.64
N ARG A 273 38.81 26.71 2.20
CA ARG A 273 39.73 26.93 3.29
C ARG A 273 40.72 27.96 2.82
N SER A 274 40.74 29.11 3.48
CA SER A 274 41.67 30.16 3.13
C SER A 274 43.07 29.62 3.27
N ASP A 275 44.02 30.05 2.44
CA ASP A 275 45.44 29.69 2.57
C ASP A 275 45.97 29.97 3.96
N ALA A 276 45.38 30.93 4.67
CA ALA A 276 45.65 31.24 6.06
C ALA A 276 45.24 30.11 7.01
N GLU A 277 44.06 29.50 6.85
CA GLU A 277 43.63 28.38 7.72
C GLU A 277 44.51 27.14 7.50
N TRP A 278 44.89 26.89 6.22
CA TRP A 278 45.82 25.80 5.90
C TRP A 278 47.17 26.04 6.57
N SER A 279 47.72 27.25 6.48
CA SER A 279 49.00 27.62 7.10
C SER A 279 48.98 27.47 8.61
N VAL A 280 47.89 27.86 9.26
CA VAL A 280 47.71 27.67 10.71
C VAL A 280 47.67 26.19 11.10
N ALA A 281 46.89 25.37 10.30
CA ALA A 281 46.78 23.95 10.58
C ALA A 281 48.12 23.20 10.42
N VAL A 282 48.92 23.55 9.39
CA VAL A 282 50.25 22.99 9.19
C VAL A 282 51.20 23.44 10.26
N GLY A 283 51.15 24.71 10.64
CA GLY A 283 51.96 25.26 11.76
C GLY A 283 51.70 24.52 13.08
N GLU A 284 50.43 24.27 13.40
CA GLU A 284 50.05 23.55 14.60
C GLU A 284 50.49 22.07 14.54
N LEU A 285 50.43 21.42 13.38
CA LEU A 285 50.92 20.06 13.20
C LEU A 285 52.44 19.98 13.42
N LEU A 286 53.20 20.92 12.85
CA LEU A 286 54.67 20.99 13.03
C LEU A 286 55.05 21.31 14.47
N ARG A 287 54.27 22.13 15.16
CA ARG A 287 54.44 22.43 16.60
C ARG A 287 54.25 21.18 17.45
N ARG A 288 53.14 20.42 17.21
CA ARG A 288 52.83 19.19 17.94
C ARG A 288 53.88 18.08 17.72
N SER A 289 54.40 17.98 16.50
CA SER A 289 55.41 16.98 16.16
C SER A 289 56.81 17.34 16.67
N SER A 290 57.00 18.51 17.30
CA SER A 290 58.33 19.04 17.74
C SER A 290 59.35 19.08 16.60
N ALA A 291 58.92 19.18 15.36
CA ALA A 291 59.75 19.12 14.15
C ALA A 291 60.40 20.48 13.82
N ARG A 292 61.02 21.10 14.82
CA ARG A 292 61.61 22.45 14.72
C ARG A 292 62.61 22.56 13.59
N ASN A 293 63.50 21.60 13.45
CA ASN A 293 64.51 21.60 12.39
C ASN A 293 63.90 21.47 10.97
N VAL A 294 62.81 20.67 10.85
CA VAL A 294 62.09 20.53 9.59
C VAL A 294 61.40 21.85 9.22
N THR A 295 60.79 22.49 10.21
CA THR A 295 60.08 23.78 10.01
C THR A 295 61.07 24.87 9.55
N LEU A 296 62.21 24.97 10.21
CA LEU A 296 63.23 25.96 9.87
C LEU A 296 63.87 25.65 8.47
N GLY A 297 64.10 24.37 8.17
CA GLY A 297 64.58 23.97 6.83
C GLY A 297 63.63 24.34 5.70
N LEU A 298 62.31 24.17 5.93
CA LEU A 298 61.26 24.57 4.97
C LEU A 298 61.21 26.09 4.80
N LEU A 299 61.29 26.86 5.89
CA LEU A 299 61.35 28.33 5.83
C LEU A 299 62.60 28.86 5.16
N ALA A 300 63.75 28.27 5.44
CA ALA A 300 65.01 28.63 4.78
C ALA A 300 64.94 28.37 3.25
N SER A 301 64.43 27.20 2.86
CA SER A 301 64.23 26.87 1.46
C SER A 301 63.22 27.79 0.77
N ALA A 302 62.20 28.25 1.48
CA ALA A 302 61.24 29.23 0.96
C ALA A 302 61.88 30.62 0.80
N ALA A 303 62.72 31.05 1.77
CA ALA A 303 63.44 32.31 1.70
C ALA A 303 64.46 32.31 0.54
N GLU A 304 65.21 31.20 0.37
CA GLU A 304 66.10 31.05 -0.79
C GLU A 304 65.36 31.21 -2.11
N ARG A 305 64.16 30.57 -2.25
CA ARG A 305 63.32 30.70 -3.44
C ARG A 305 62.85 32.14 -3.69
N ALA A 306 62.43 32.81 -2.64
CA ALA A 306 61.95 34.18 -2.72
C ALA A 306 63.11 35.14 -3.13
N VAL A 307 64.32 34.95 -2.57
CA VAL A 307 65.50 35.70 -2.92
C VAL A 307 65.93 35.44 -4.35
N ALA A 308 65.90 34.16 -4.79
CA ALA A 308 66.21 33.77 -6.18
C ALA A 308 65.29 34.43 -7.20
N LEU A 309 63.97 34.40 -6.94
CA LEU A 309 62.97 35.04 -7.78
C LEU A 309 63.18 36.57 -7.86
N ARG A 310 63.46 37.20 -6.71
CA ARG A 310 63.66 38.67 -6.64
C ARG A 310 64.93 39.10 -7.32
N THR A 311 66.01 38.31 -7.21
CA THR A 311 67.33 38.63 -7.84
C THR A 311 67.43 38.10 -9.25
N GLY A 312 66.49 37.28 -9.75
CA GLY A 312 66.55 36.69 -11.06
C GLY A 312 67.64 35.62 -11.18
N LEU A 313 68.04 34.98 -10.07
CA LEU A 313 69.07 33.96 -10.03
C LEU A 313 68.46 32.57 -10.05
N SER A 314 69.13 31.61 -10.76
CA SER A 314 68.73 30.20 -10.73
C SER A 314 69.22 29.56 -9.42
N LEU A 315 68.33 28.81 -8.76
CA LEU A 315 68.64 28.08 -7.52
C LEU A 315 69.58 26.87 -7.76
N GLN A 316 69.70 26.40 -8.99
CA GLN A 316 70.51 25.23 -9.33
C GLN A 316 71.53 25.56 -10.43
N PRO A 317 72.74 25.07 -10.28
CA PRO A 317 73.30 24.39 -9.12
C PRO A 317 73.55 25.34 -7.95
N ARG A 318 73.41 24.86 -6.72
CA ARG A 318 73.41 25.67 -5.45
C ARG A 318 74.69 26.51 -5.33
N GLU A 319 75.85 25.96 -5.67
CA GLU A 319 77.12 26.70 -5.67
C GLU A 319 77.10 27.94 -6.54
N ARG A 320 76.51 27.82 -7.74
CA ARG A 320 76.40 29.00 -8.65
C ARG A 320 75.44 30.04 -8.14
N PHE A 321 74.35 29.60 -7.48
CA PHE A 321 73.41 30.51 -6.84
C PHE A 321 74.13 31.35 -5.76
N TRP A 322 74.85 30.72 -4.86
CA TRP A 322 75.54 31.41 -3.77
C TRP A 322 76.64 32.33 -4.31
N ASN A 323 77.45 31.90 -5.27
CA ASN A 323 78.48 32.74 -5.88
C ASN A 323 77.87 33.96 -6.59
N ALA A 324 76.81 33.78 -7.30
CA ALA A 324 76.08 34.87 -7.96
C ALA A 324 75.38 35.83 -6.96
N LEU A 325 74.87 35.30 -5.87
CA LEU A 325 74.19 36.06 -4.85
C LEU A 325 75.18 36.97 -4.09
N TRP A 326 76.39 36.44 -3.75
CA TRP A 326 77.45 37.23 -3.16
C TRP A 326 77.91 38.40 -4.04
N VAL A 327 77.85 38.27 -5.32
CA VAL A 327 78.20 39.37 -6.25
C VAL A 327 77.07 40.36 -6.41
N ARG A 328 75.83 39.87 -6.49
CA ARG A 328 74.66 40.70 -6.86
C ARG A 328 73.98 41.40 -5.68
N ALA A 329 73.98 40.75 -4.52
CA ALA A 329 73.36 41.23 -3.29
C ALA A 329 74.13 40.75 -2.04
N PRO A 330 75.29 41.26 -1.77
CA PRO A 330 76.21 40.78 -0.73
C PRO A 330 75.63 40.86 0.71
N GLU A 331 74.78 41.86 0.99
CA GLU A 331 74.10 41.95 2.28
C GLU A 331 73.09 40.82 2.49
N VAL A 332 72.26 40.55 1.49
CA VAL A 332 71.30 39.44 1.54
C VAL A 332 71.99 38.09 1.61
N ALA A 333 73.13 37.92 0.89
CA ALA A 333 73.94 36.71 0.96
C ALA A 333 74.50 36.47 2.35
N ARG A 334 74.99 37.56 3.02
CA ARG A 334 75.53 37.47 4.38
C ARG A 334 74.44 37.09 5.38
N ASP A 335 73.27 37.75 5.33
CA ASP A 335 72.17 37.51 6.23
C ASP A 335 71.63 36.08 6.08
N LEU A 336 71.50 35.60 4.85
CA LEU A 336 71.04 34.24 4.54
C LEU A 336 72.05 33.19 5.00
N ALA A 337 73.39 33.43 4.79
CA ALA A 337 74.44 32.54 5.23
C ALA A 337 74.57 32.48 6.76
N GLU A 338 74.35 33.60 7.45
CA GLU A 338 74.38 33.64 8.93
C GLU A 338 73.22 32.83 9.48
N VAL A 339 71.99 32.91 8.91
CA VAL A 339 70.88 32.10 9.32
C VAL A 339 71.15 30.61 9.03
N GLU A 340 71.67 30.26 7.86
CA GLU A 340 72.04 28.87 7.49
C GLU A 340 73.05 28.26 8.47
N SER A 341 74.09 29.03 8.84
CA SER A 341 75.10 28.60 9.80
C SER A 341 74.52 28.34 11.20
N SER A 342 73.51 29.13 11.59
CA SER A 342 72.85 28.96 12.90
C SER A 342 71.91 27.73 12.91
N LEU A 343 71.46 27.25 11.82
CA LEU A 343 70.63 26.05 11.71
C LEU A 343 71.40 24.74 11.89
N GLY A 344 72.72 24.75 11.72
CA GLY A 344 73.55 23.54 11.76
C GLY A 344 74.05 23.15 13.13
N ASN A 345 74.05 24.02 14.17
CA ASN A 345 74.91 23.88 15.29
C ASN A 345 74.27 23.53 16.67
N THR A 346 72.96 23.63 16.87
CA THR A 346 72.38 23.33 18.19
C THR A 346 70.88 23.18 18.14
N PRO A 347 70.17 22.36 18.94
CA PRO A 347 68.71 22.36 19.05
C PRO A 347 68.26 23.70 19.62
N LEU A 348 67.65 24.51 18.74
CA LEU A 348 67.16 25.86 19.04
C LEU A 348 65.92 25.80 19.97
N GLY A 349 65.88 26.68 20.95
CA GLY A 349 64.75 26.92 21.80
C GLY A 349 63.58 27.57 21.04
N GLU A 350 62.38 27.56 21.59
CA GLU A 350 61.16 28.09 20.88
C GLU A 350 61.31 29.57 20.52
N ARG A 351 61.91 30.38 21.37
CA ARG A 351 62.16 31.81 21.09
C ARG A 351 63.16 32.00 19.96
N GLU A 352 64.22 31.21 19.95
CA GLU A 352 65.23 31.25 18.88
C GLU A 352 64.66 30.83 17.52
N VAL A 353 63.76 29.82 17.49
CA VAL A 353 63.04 29.43 16.28
C VAL A 353 62.19 30.58 15.72
N LEU A 354 61.47 31.30 16.60
CA LEU A 354 60.70 32.45 16.19
C LEU A 354 61.54 33.60 15.65
N ASP A 355 62.69 33.86 16.27
CA ASP A 355 63.59 34.93 15.80
C ASP A 355 64.23 34.57 14.46
N VAL A 356 64.68 33.33 14.28
CA VAL A 356 65.17 32.83 12.98
C VAL A 356 64.09 32.89 11.94
N ALA A 357 62.87 32.48 12.26
CA ALA A 357 61.74 32.53 11.30
C ALA A 357 61.41 33.99 10.89
N ARG A 358 61.45 34.96 11.81
CA ARG A 358 61.26 36.39 11.52
C ARG A 358 62.37 36.91 10.55
N ARG A 359 63.62 36.58 10.87
CA ARG A 359 64.74 36.97 9.98
C ARG A 359 64.61 36.38 8.61
N LEU A 360 64.25 35.10 8.48
CA LEU A 360 63.97 34.47 7.17
C LEU A 360 62.85 35.15 6.43
N HIS A 361 61.78 35.54 7.13
CA HIS A 361 60.66 36.27 6.52
C HIS A 361 61.09 37.66 6.03
N GLU A 362 61.88 38.42 6.80
CA GLU A 362 62.41 39.74 6.42
C GLU A 362 63.36 39.64 5.23
N ILE A 363 64.20 38.60 5.15
CA ILE A 363 65.09 38.34 4.00
C ILE A 363 64.22 38.01 2.76
N ALA A 364 63.15 37.21 2.92
CA ALA A 364 62.28 36.85 1.84
C ALA A 364 61.41 38.03 1.35
N HIS A 365 60.94 38.87 2.27
CA HIS A 365 59.99 39.96 1.99
C HIS A 365 60.44 41.28 2.69
N PRO A 366 61.51 41.90 2.19
CA PRO A 366 61.96 43.14 2.76
C PRO A 366 60.91 44.23 2.60
N THR A 367 60.56 44.88 3.72
CA THR A 367 59.74 46.08 3.72
C THR A 367 60.40 47.21 2.94
N PRO A 368 59.74 47.87 2.00
CA PRO A 368 60.33 48.98 1.32
C PRO A 368 60.64 50.08 2.36
N ARG A 369 61.96 50.46 2.49
CA ARG A 369 62.36 51.61 3.29
C ARG A 369 61.74 52.82 2.64
N THR A 370 60.71 53.39 3.27
CA THR A 370 60.25 54.72 2.92
C THR A 370 61.40 55.71 3.14
N ARG A 371 61.90 56.26 2.01
CA ARG A 371 62.81 57.39 2.03
C ARG A 371 62.06 58.63 2.38
#